data_0af70fe9d3069d3722c138e9d1985493
#
_entry.id   0af70fe9d3069d3722c138e9d1985493
#
_cell.length_a   1.000
_cell.length_b   1.000
_cell.length_c   1.000
_cell.angle_alpha   90.00
_cell.angle_beta   90.00
_cell.angle_gamma   90.00
#
_symmetry.space_group_name_H-M   'P 1'
#
loop_
_entity.id
_entity.type
_entity.pdbx_description
1 polymer ?
#
loop_
_entity_poly.entity_id
_entity_poly.type
_entity_poly.pdbx_seq_one_letter_code
_entity_poly.pdbx_strand_id
1 'polypeptide(L)'
;MVPEGEGSGTEPVSPFYIPATGTVSTQRPHVLKWDDSFAVLDPFGNIHRAATGEGVFFEDTRYLSRLVLRISGRPPLLLSSALDETNTFVSADLTNPDLIDGGRILLAKDTLHILAETRLGPDGFEQTFALTNFGPGDVDLPLDILFDADFADMFEVRGTVRRRRGSTGPTRRSRED
;
A
#
# COMPACT_ATOMS: atom_id res chain seq x y z
N MET A 1 -8.57 51.95 -7.49
CA MET A 1 -7.96 51.11 -6.43
C MET A 1 -8.55 49.73 -6.59
N VAL A 2 -7.81 48.83 -7.27
CA VAL A 2 -8.24 47.45 -7.56
C VAL A 2 -7.36 46.57 -6.67
N PRO A 3 -7.88 45.62 -5.89
CA PRO A 3 -7.05 44.71 -5.14
C PRO A 3 -6.51 43.61 -6.06
N GLU A 4 -5.20 43.43 -6.01
CA GLU A 4 -4.48 42.38 -6.69
C GLU A 4 -4.87 41.01 -6.11
N GLY A 5 -5.25 40.11 -7.00
CA GLY A 5 -5.53 38.71 -6.65
C GLY A 5 -4.26 37.97 -6.32
N GLU A 6 -4.26 37.33 -5.17
CA GLU A 6 -3.25 36.37 -4.73
C GLU A 6 -3.20 35.16 -5.69
N GLY A 7 -2.09 35.04 -6.37
CA GLY A 7 -1.78 33.90 -7.21
C GLY A 7 -1.56 32.67 -6.34
N SER A 8 -2.49 31.72 -6.40
CA SER A 8 -2.32 30.36 -5.94
C SER A 8 -1.14 29.71 -6.71
N GLY A 9 0.02 29.70 -6.09
CA GLY A 9 1.19 29.00 -6.60
C GLY A 9 0.97 27.49 -6.58
N THR A 10 0.50 26.95 -7.70
CA THR A 10 0.52 25.52 -7.95
C THR A 10 1.97 25.14 -8.21
N GLU A 11 2.64 24.48 -7.25
CA GLU A 11 3.97 23.91 -7.48
C GLU A 11 3.92 22.96 -8.69
N PRO A 12 4.92 22.98 -9.58
CA PRO A 12 4.95 22.09 -10.72
C PRO A 12 5.13 20.65 -10.24
N VAL A 13 4.08 19.86 -10.36
CA VAL A 13 4.12 18.43 -10.12
C VAL A 13 5.05 17.81 -11.16
N SER A 14 6.16 17.20 -10.70
CA SER A 14 7.08 16.49 -11.61
C SER A 14 6.31 15.41 -12.39
N PRO A 15 6.44 15.32 -13.72
CA PRO A 15 5.68 14.37 -14.54
C PRO A 15 6.09 12.91 -14.33
N PHE A 16 7.06 12.62 -13.47
CA PHE A 16 7.67 11.29 -13.33
C PHE A 16 7.29 10.52 -12.06
N TYR A 17 6.34 10.98 -11.25
CA TYR A 17 5.86 10.20 -10.12
C TYR A 17 4.35 10.29 -9.95
N ILE A 18 3.76 9.17 -9.53
CA ILE A 18 2.35 9.09 -9.17
C ILE A 18 2.28 9.05 -7.65
N PRO A 19 1.75 10.08 -6.96
CA PRO A 19 1.58 10.03 -5.52
C PRO A 19 0.57 8.92 -5.18
N ALA A 20 0.89 8.06 -4.21
CA ALA A 20 -0.05 7.09 -3.63
C ALA A 20 -1.06 7.83 -2.73
N THR A 21 -1.81 8.75 -3.29
CA THR A 21 -3.01 9.30 -2.66
C THR A 21 -4.09 8.24 -2.78
N GLY A 22 -4.86 7.97 -1.73
CA GLY A 22 -5.90 6.94 -1.66
C GLY A 22 -7.03 7.04 -2.69
N THR A 23 -6.74 7.62 -3.84
CA THR A 23 -7.54 7.63 -5.05
C THR A 23 -7.27 6.31 -5.77
N VAL A 24 -8.30 5.59 -6.12
CA VAL A 24 -8.27 4.38 -6.93
C VAL A 24 -7.25 4.55 -8.05
N SER A 25 -6.16 3.79 -8.00
CA SER A 25 -5.13 3.80 -9.05
C SER A 25 -5.81 3.46 -10.37
N THR A 26 -5.62 4.28 -11.39
CA THR A 26 -6.07 3.99 -12.76
C THR A 26 -5.20 2.91 -13.42
N GLN A 27 -4.13 2.49 -12.75
CA GLN A 27 -3.28 1.39 -13.19
C GLN A 27 -3.95 0.05 -12.84
N ARG A 28 -3.71 -0.96 -13.69
CA ARG A 28 -4.27 -2.30 -13.48
C ARG A 28 -3.71 -2.91 -12.20
N PRO A 29 -4.56 -3.52 -11.35
CA PRO A 29 -4.09 -4.23 -10.18
C PRO A 29 -3.27 -5.47 -10.60
N HIS A 30 -2.33 -5.85 -9.75
CA HIS A 30 -1.65 -7.14 -9.83
C HIS A 30 -2.50 -8.22 -9.19
N VAL A 31 -2.56 -9.38 -9.83
CA VAL A 31 -3.27 -10.54 -9.30
C VAL A 31 -2.29 -11.69 -9.12
N LEU A 32 -2.05 -12.07 -7.88
CA LEU A 32 -1.31 -13.27 -7.52
C LEU A 32 -2.26 -14.45 -7.35
N LYS A 33 -1.78 -15.65 -7.68
CA LYS A 33 -2.60 -16.86 -7.64
C LYS A 33 -1.77 -18.06 -7.20
N TRP A 34 -2.30 -18.81 -6.22
CA TRP A 34 -1.73 -20.07 -5.79
C TRP A 34 -2.84 -20.98 -5.28
N ASP A 35 -3.08 -22.12 -5.98
CA ASP A 35 -4.14 -23.06 -5.66
C ASP A 35 -5.51 -22.37 -5.47
N ASP A 36 -6.18 -22.55 -4.34
CA ASP A 36 -7.44 -21.92 -3.98
C ASP A 36 -7.28 -20.50 -3.38
N SER A 37 -6.06 -19.99 -3.38
CA SER A 37 -5.72 -18.65 -2.88
C SER A 37 -5.48 -17.67 -4.02
N PHE A 38 -5.87 -16.42 -3.85
CA PHE A 38 -5.46 -15.32 -4.71
C PHE A 38 -5.34 -14.01 -3.93
N ALA A 39 -4.50 -13.12 -4.43
CA ALA A 39 -4.34 -11.77 -3.90
C ALA A 39 -4.50 -10.74 -5.02
N VAL A 40 -5.20 -9.65 -4.73
CA VAL A 40 -5.37 -8.51 -5.63
C VAL A 40 -4.77 -7.29 -4.96
N LEU A 41 -3.74 -6.72 -5.58
CA LEU A 41 -2.91 -5.64 -5.04
C LEU A 41 -2.89 -4.46 -6.01
N ASP A 42 -2.74 -3.26 -5.49
CA ASP A 42 -2.38 -2.12 -6.32
C ASP A 42 -0.92 -2.22 -6.83
N PRO A 43 -0.46 -1.36 -7.75
CA PRO A 43 0.93 -1.38 -8.23
C PRO A 43 2.00 -1.11 -7.18
N PHE A 44 1.65 -0.60 -6.01
CA PHE A 44 2.56 -0.41 -4.87
C PHE A 44 2.70 -1.66 -4.00
N GLY A 45 1.94 -2.72 -4.29
CA GLY A 45 1.81 -3.90 -3.45
C GLY A 45 0.87 -3.69 -2.26
N ASN A 46 0.06 -2.63 -2.25
CA ASN A 46 -0.90 -2.35 -1.19
C ASN A 46 -2.27 -2.99 -1.47
N ILE A 47 -3.04 -3.10 -0.40
CA ILE A 47 -4.47 -3.46 -0.40
C ILE A 47 -5.22 -2.32 0.27
N HIS A 48 -6.16 -1.69 -0.44
CA HIS A 48 -6.96 -0.59 0.09
C HIS A 48 -8.36 -1.07 0.44
N ARG A 49 -8.79 -0.82 1.68
CA ARG A 49 -10.11 -1.23 2.18
C ARG A 49 -11.28 -0.72 1.32
N ALA A 50 -11.14 0.48 0.75
CA ALA A 50 -12.17 1.12 -0.05
C ALA A 50 -12.19 0.64 -1.51
N ALA A 51 -11.14 -0.05 -1.98
CA ALA A 51 -11.08 -0.56 -3.33
C ALA A 51 -11.91 -1.84 -3.43
N THR A 52 -12.81 -1.85 -4.41
CA THR A 52 -13.61 -3.04 -4.70
C THR A 52 -12.74 -4.11 -5.35
N GLY A 53 -12.60 -5.24 -4.68
CA GLY A 53 -11.90 -6.40 -5.20
C GLY A 53 -10.46 -6.58 -4.74
N GLU A 54 -9.82 -5.59 -4.10
CA GLU A 54 -8.51 -5.78 -3.49
C GLU A 54 -8.60 -6.63 -2.21
N GLY A 55 -7.56 -7.42 -1.96
CA GLY A 55 -7.49 -8.29 -0.78
C GLY A 55 -6.70 -9.55 -1.02
N VAL A 56 -6.54 -10.33 0.05
CA VAL A 56 -6.08 -11.71 0.01
C VAL A 56 -7.25 -12.63 0.31
N PHE A 57 -7.49 -13.58 -0.57
CA PHE A 57 -8.64 -14.46 -0.55
C PHE A 57 -8.18 -15.92 -0.48
N PHE A 58 -8.95 -16.72 0.25
CA PHE A 58 -8.85 -18.17 0.29
C PHE A 58 -10.26 -18.75 0.36
N GLU A 59 -10.59 -19.75 -0.48
CA GLU A 59 -11.92 -20.40 -0.56
C GLU A 59 -13.05 -19.36 -0.55
N ASP A 60 -13.01 -18.39 -1.48
CA ASP A 60 -14.01 -17.32 -1.65
C ASP A 60 -14.16 -16.34 -0.47
N THR A 61 -13.34 -16.44 0.57
CA THR A 61 -13.34 -15.54 1.73
C THR A 61 -12.14 -14.60 1.70
N ARG A 62 -12.38 -13.29 1.90
CA ARG A 62 -11.31 -12.29 2.03
C ARG A 62 -10.76 -12.28 3.45
N TYR A 63 -9.52 -12.73 3.62
CA TYR A 63 -8.84 -12.76 4.92
C TYR A 63 -8.09 -11.46 5.23
N LEU A 64 -7.55 -10.78 4.21
CA LEU A 64 -6.88 -9.49 4.38
C LEU A 64 -7.59 -8.47 3.48
N SER A 65 -8.18 -7.45 4.10
CA SER A 65 -8.96 -6.40 3.42
C SER A 65 -8.22 -5.05 3.36
N ARG A 66 -7.08 -4.95 4.04
CA ARG A 66 -6.20 -3.78 4.03
C ARG A 66 -4.77 -4.19 4.31
N LEU A 67 -3.84 -3.65 3.53
CA LEU A 67 -2.40 -3.72 3.77
C LEU A 67 -1.75 -2.51 3.11
N VAL A 68 -1.27 -1.54 3.90
CA VAL A 68 -0.75 -0.27 3.37
C VAL A 68 0.52 0.11 4.12
N LEU A 69 1.61 0.32 3.37
CA LEU A 69 2.85 0.91 3.90
C LEU A 69 2.75 2.43 3.91
N ARG A 70 3.24 3.05 5.00
CA ARG A 70 3.45 4.49 5.11
C ARG A 70 4.82 4.80 5.70
N ILE A 71 5.39 5.91 5.28
CA ILE A 71 6.65 6.46 5.76
C ILE A 71 6.32 7.79 6.44
N SER A 72 6.53 7.88 7.75
CA SER A 72 6.13 9.07 8.56
C SER A 72 4.69 9.51 8.28
N GLY A 73 3.76 8.53 8.22
CA GLY A 73 2.35 8.76 7.93
C GLY A 73 2.01 9.09 6.48
N ARG A 74 2.99 9.22 5.58
CA ARG A 74 2.82 9.52 4.15
C ARG A 74 2.96 8.26 3.28
N PRO A 75 2.20 8.16 2.19
CA PRO A 75 2.40 7.08 1.23
C PRO A 75 3.75 7.23 0.51
N PRO A 76 4.43 6.14 0.17
CA PRO A 76 5.60 6.18 -0.69
C PRO A 76 5.23 6.59 -2.13
N LEU A 77 6.24 6.88 -2.95
CA LEU A 77 6.11 7.13 -4.38
C LEU A 77 6.49 5.86 -5.14
N LEU A 78 5.76 5.52 -6.20
CA LEU A 78 6.05 4.38 -7.05
C LEU A 78 7.11 4.76 -8.09
N LEU A 79 8.17 3.97 -8.19
CA LEU A 79 9.18 4.05 -9.24
C LEU A 79 8.88 3.03 -10.34
N SER A 80 8.72 1.77 -9.96
CA SER A 80 8.37 0.68 -10.87
C SER A 80 7.59 -0.42 -10.16
N SER A 81 6.90 -1.26 -10.93
CA SER A 81 6.25 -2.45 -10.43
C SER A 81 6.21 -3.53 -11.49
N ALA A 82 6.50 -4.76 -11.09
CA ALA A 82 6.55 -5.91 -11.96
C ALA A 82 5.89 -7.14 -11.33
N LEU A 83 5.08 -7.83 -12.13
CA LEU A 83 4.49 -9.13 -11.83
C LEU A 83 5.32 -10.20 -12.56
N ASP A 84 5.63 -11.31 -11.89
CA ASP A 84 6.32 -12.43 -12.52
C ASP A 84 5.41 -13.20 -13.53
N GLU A 85 6.01 -14.01 -14.38
CA GLU A 85 5.27 -14.76 -15.39
C GLU A 85 4.33 -15.84 -14.81
N THR A 86 4.59 -16.28 -13.58
CA THR A 86 3.79 -17.30 -12.89
C THR A 86 2.62 -16.71 -12.10
N ASN A 87 2.56 -15.38 -11.97
CA ASN A 87 1.59 -14.66 -11.16
C ASN A 87 1.62 -15.08 -9.66
N THR A 88 2.80 -15.41 -9.15
CA THR A 88 3.00 -15.76 -7.74
C THR A 88 3.82 -14.74 -6.97
N PHE A 89 4.45 -13.81 -7.70
CA PHE A 89 5.35 -12.82 -7.14
C PHE A 89 5.18 -11.44 -7.79
N VAL A 90 5.14 -10.41 -6.96
CA VAL A 90 5.16 -9.00 -7.38
C VAL A 90 6.31 -8.30 -6.67
N SER A 91 7.05 -7.49 -7.41
CA SER A 91 7.99 -6.51 -6.86
C SER A 91 7.52 -5.10 -7.18
N ALA A 92 7.66 -4.19 -6.21
CA ALA A 92 7.45 -2.76 -6.39
C ALA A 92 8.65 -1.99 -5.84
N ASP A 93 9.26 -1.18 -6.70
CA ASP A 93 10.29 -0.22 -6.31
C ASP A 93 9.62 1.07 -5.89
N LEU A 94 9.84 1.48 -4.66
CA LEU A 94 9.23 2.65 -4.07
C LEU A 94 10.31 3.60 -3.54
N THR A 95 9.93 4.87 -3.36
CA THR A 95 10.80 5.87 -2.73
C THR A 95 10.01 6.78 -1.77
N ASN A 96 10.70 7.50 -0.91
CA ASN A 96 10.06 8.47 -0.04
C ASN A 96 9.68 9.76 -0.79
N PRO A 97 8.53 10.38 -0.48
CA PRO A 97 8.27 11.78 -0.83
C PRO A 97 9.14 12.71 0.02
N ASP A 98 9.10 14.02 -0.25
CA ASP A 98 9.63 15.00 0.69
C ASP A 98 8.93 14.88 2.05
N LEU A 99 9.69 14.60 3.11
CA LEU A 99 9.17 14.61 4.46
C LEU A 99 9.41 16.00 5.06
N ILE A 100 8.32 16.69 5.36
CA ILE A 100 8.35 18.09 5.79
C ILE A 100 7.77 18.20 7.20
N ASP A 101 8.48 18.91 8.07
CA ASP A 101 8.01 19.33 9.38
C ASP A 101 8.27 20.82 9.59
N GLY A 102 7.24 21.56 10.07
CA GLY A 102 7.31 22.99 10.29
C GLY A 102 7.73 23.81 9.06
N GLY A 103 7.45 23.34 7.84
CA GLY A 103 7.86 23.98 6.58
C GLY A 103 9.31 23.72 6.17
N ARG A 104 10.06 22.88 6.90
CA ARG A 104 11.41 22.47 6.58
C ARG A 104 11.43 21.04 6.08
N ILE A 105 12.17 20.77 5.01
CA ILE A 105 12.42 19.42 4.52
C ILE A 105 13.35 18.71 5.53
N LEU A 106 12.84 17.65 6.17
CA LEU A 106 13.61 16.77 7.05
C LEU A 106 14.33 15.70 6.25
N LEU A 107 13.67 15.15 5.25
CA LEU A 107 14.24 14.17 4.34
C LEU A 107 13.75 14.50 2.92
N ALA A 108 14.68 14.75 2.02
CA ALA A 108 14.35 15.00 0.62
C ALA A 108 13.79 13.74 -0.03
N LYS A 109 12.90 13.92 -0.99
CA LYS A 109 12.40 12.81 -1.81
C LYS A 109 13.56 12.05 -2.46
N ASP A 110 13.32 10.80 -2.81
CA ASP A 110 14.28 9.93 -3.49
C ASP A 110 15.56 9.63 -2.66
N THR A 111 15.54 9.89 -1.34
CA THR A 111 16.64 9.54 -0.43
C THR A 111 16.60 8.08 -0.02
N LEU A 112 15.40 7.51 0.16
CA LEU A 112 15.21 6.11 0.52
C LEU A 112 14.68 5.35 -0.69
N HIS A 113 15.24 4.18 -0.96
CA HIS A 113 14.67 3.18 -1.83
C HIS A 113 14.04 2.07 -0.98
N ILE A 114 12.85 1.65 -1.34
CA ILE A 114 12.11 0.58 -0.68
C ILE A 114 11.72 -0.44 -1.74
N LEU A 115 12.30 -1.62 -1.64
CA LEU A 115 11.84 -2.76 -2.44
C LEU A 115 10.76 -3.49 -1.64
N ALA A 116 9.52 -3.44 -2.14
CA ALA A 116 8.40 -4.20 -1.61
C ALA A 116 8.21 -5.46 -2.46
N GLU A 117 8.45 -6.62 -1.88
CA GLU A 117 8.27 -7.91 -2.53
C GLU A 117 7.09 -8.64 -1.90
N THR A 118 6.17 -9.10 -2.73
CA THR A 118 4.98 -9.84 -2.30
C THR A 118 4.94 -11.18 -2.98
N ARG A 119 4.75 -12.25 -2.20
CA ARG A 119 4.66 -13.63 -2.65
C ARG A 119 3.35 -14.26 -2.18
N LEU A 120 2.78 -15.10 -3.03
CA LEU A 120 1.70 -16.01 -2.68
C LEU A 120 2.12 -17.42 -3.05
N GLY A 121 2.14 -18.33 -2.07
CA GLY A 121 2.67 -19.67 -2.25
C GLY A 121 2.11 -20.66 -1.23
N PRO A 122 2.74 -21.84 -1.08
CA PRO A 122 2.29 -22.90 -0.20
C PRO A 122 2.25 -22.49 1.28
N ASP A 123 3.13 -21.58 1.68
CA ASP A 123 3.21 -21.06 3.05
C ASP A 123 2.26 -19.88 3.31
N GLY A 124 1.50 -19.45 2.29
CA GLY A 124 0.54 -18.36 2.34
C GLY A 124 0.99 -17.09 1.64
N PHE A 125 0.49 -15.96 2.11
CA PHE A 125 0.80 -14.61 1.62
C PHE A 125 1.91 -14.00 2.48
N GLU A 126 2.99 -13.59 1.83
CA GLU A 126 4.13 -12.93 2.45
C GLU A 126 4.41 -11.60 1.75
N GLN A 127 4.71 -10.56 2.53
CA GLN A 127 5.21 -9.30 2.01
C GLN A 127 6.45 -8.86 2.80
N THR A 128 7.53 -8.56 2.09
CA THR A 128 8.80 -8.09 2.64
C THR A 128 9.12 -6.70 2.15
N PHE A 129 9.82 -5.93 2.99
CA PHE A 129 10.29 -4.58 2.66
C PHE A 129 11.78 -4.49 2.93
N ALA A 130 12.56 -4.27 1.88
CA ALA A 130 13.99 -3.96 1.99
C ALA A 130 14.19 -2.45 1.80
N LEU A 131 14.79 -1.79 2.81
CA LEU A 131 15.03 -0.35 2.78
C LEU A 131 16.51 -0.07 2.57
N THR A 132 16.82 0.81 1.63
CA THR A 132 18.17 1.30 1.36
C THR A 132 18.18 2.81 1.47
N ASN A 133 19.10 3.33 2.29
CA ASN A 133 19.33 4.77 2.43
C ASN A 133 20.46 5.20 1.48
N PHE A 134 20.15 6.05 0.53
CA PHE A 134 21.12 6.68 -0.39
C PHE A 134 21.56 8.07 0.06
N GLY A 135 21.02 8.55 1.19
CA GLY A 135 21.44 9.83 1.78
C GLY A 135 22.81 9.76 2.48
N PRO A 136 23.41 10.91 2.76
CA PRO A 136 24.75 11.00 3.36
C PRO A 136 24.80 10.71 4.86
N GLY A 137 23.66 10.58 5.53
CA GLY A 137 23.57 10.40 6.98
C GLY A 137 22.54 9.36 7.39
N ASP A 138 22.54 9.00 8.66
CA ASP A 138 21.55 8.08 9.23
C ASP A 138 20.16 8.71 9.20
N VAL A 139 19.17 7.87 8.95
CA VAL A 139 17.75 8.25 8.89
C VAL A 139 16.99 7.47 9.94
N ASP A 140 16.35 8.21 10.84
CA ASP A 140 15.42 7.65 11.84
C ASP A 140 14.01 8.20 11.54
N LEU A 141 13.09 7.29 11.15
CA LEU A 141 11.74 7.66 10.79
C LEU A 141 10.76 6.50 11.06
N PRO A 142 9.50 6.81 11.43
CA PRO A 142 8.49 5.79 11.62
C PRO A 142 8.05 5.17 10.30
N LEU A 143 7.95 3.84 10.29
CA LEU A 143 7.28 3.07 9.26
C LEU A 143 5.99 2.49 9.83
N ASP A 144 4.88 2.73 9.15
CA ASP A 144 3.58 2.21 9.54
C ASP A 144 3.13 1.16 8.53
N ILE A 145 2.80 -0.04 9.00
CA ILE A 145 2.11 -1.06 8.23
C ILE A 145 0.67 -1.14 8.78
N LEU A 146 -0.27 -0.69 7.98
CA LEU A 146 -1.69 -0.70 8.31
C LEU A 146 -2.35 -1.92 7.70
N PHE A 147 -2.95 -2.78 8.51
CA PHE A 147 -3.66 -3.97 8.03
C PHE A 147 -5.04 -4.10 8.67
N ASP A 148 -5.94 -4.81 8.00
CA ASP A 148 -7.30 -5.09 8.47
C ASP A 148 -7.82 -6.38 7.84
N ALA A 149 -8.75 -7.05 8.52
CA ALA A 149 -9.44 -8.26 8.08
C ALA A 149 -10.94 -8.10 8.24
N ASP A 150 -11.72 -8.46 7.23
CA ASP A 150 -13.18 -8.32 7.29
C ASP A 150 -13.93 -9.64 7.10
N PHE A 151 -13.25 -10.69 6.66
CA PHE A 151 -13.83 -12.02 6.41
C PHE A 151 -15.08 -11.96 5.53
N ALA A 152 -15.08 -11.02 4.58
CA ALA A 152 -16.15 -10.88 3.62
C ALA A 152 -16.07 -11.99 2.58
N ASP A 153 -17.22 -12.58 2.22
CA ASP A 153 -17.24 -13.48 1.07
C ASP A 153 -17.17 -12.72 -0.26
N MET A 154 -16.86 -13.42 -1.34
CA MET A 154 -16.70 -12.84 -2.67
C MET A 154 -17.93 -12.05 -3.15
N PHE A 155 -19.14 -12.48 -2.77
CA PHE A 155 -20.37 -11.77 -3.14
C PHE A 155 -20.53 -10.47 -2.35
N GLU A 156 -20.13 -10.45 -1.07
CA GLU A 156 -20.11 -9.22 -0.26
C GLU A 156 -19.11 -8.22 -0.82
N VAL A 157 -17.90 -8.68 -1.20
CA VAL A 157 -16.88 -7.83 -1.84
C VAL A 157 -17.39 -7.22 -3.15
N ARG A 158 -18.24 -7.94 -3.88
CA ARG A 158 -18.90 -7.46 -5.11
C ARG A 158 -20.18 -6.65 -4.87
N GLY A 159 -20.49 -6.33 -3.61
CA GLY A 159 -21.59 -5.44 -3.26
C GLY A 159 -22.89 -6.11 -2.77
N THR A 160 -22.90 -7.43 -2.59
CA THR A 160 -24.06 -8.11 -1.97
C THR A 160 -24.11 -7.78 -0.47
N VAL A 161 -25.26 -7.32 0.00
CA VAL A 161 -25.46 -7.01 1.42
C VAL A 161 -25.82 -8.27 2.20
N ARG A 162 -24.93 -8.69 3.10
CA ARG A 162 -25.17 -9.80 4.02
C ARG A 162 -25.99 -9.33 5.22
N ARG A 163 -27.14 -9.95 5.48
CA ARG A 163 -28.06 -9.56 6.56
C ARG A 163 -27.54 -9.87 7.96
N ARG A 164 -26.63 -10.84 8.11
CA ARG A 164 -26.01 -11.23 9.40
C ARG A 164 -24.52 -11.49 9.19
N ARG A 165 -23.69 -10.77 9.90
CA ARG A 165 -22.24 -11.00 10.02
C ARG A 165 -21.94 -11.60 11.40
N GLY A 166 -20.89 -12.40 11.50
CA GLY A 166 -20.32 -12.79 12.79
C GLY A 166 -19.79 -11.58 13.57
N SER A 167 -19.52 -11.75 14.84
CA SER A 167 -18.88 -10.74 15.69
C SER A 167 -17.35 -10.93 15.67
N THR A 168 -16.61 -9.85 15.55
CA THR A 168 -15.15 -9.87 15.67
C THR A 168 -14.78 -9.81 17.14
N GLY A 169 -14.03 -10.82 17.62
CA GLY A 169 -13.47 -10.81 18.97
C GLY A 169 -12.24 -9.89 19.10
N PRO A 170 -11.77 -9.61 20.32
CA PRO A 170 -10.58 -8.79 20.53
C PRO A 170 -9.32 -9.49 19.98
N THR A 171 -8.45 -8.73 19.31
CA THR A 171 -7.16 -9.20 18.85
C THR A 171 -6.25 -9.53 20.04
N ARG A 172 -5.78 -10.76 20.14
CA ARG A 172 -4.77 -11.16 21.13
C ARG A 172 -3.39 -10.88 20.55
N ARG A 173 -2.57 -10.11 21.25
CA ARG A 173 -1.13 -10.02 20.99
C ARG A 173 -0.44 -11.12 21.82
N SER A 174 0.20 -12.10 21.19
CA SER A 174 1.21 -12.89 21.86
C SER A 174 2.50 -12.08 21.91
N ARG A 175 3.05 -11.85 23.10
CA ARG A 175 4.46 -11.48 23.23
C ARG A 175 5.22 -12.78 23.14
N GLU A 176 6.06 -12.93 22.14
CA GLU A 176 7.17 -13.87 22.20
C GLU A 176 8.24 -13.21 23.09
N ASP A 177 8.60 -13.89 24.17
CA ASP A 177 9.69 -13.53 25.07
C ASP A 177 11.05 -13.82 24.40
#